data_dd556af77aa645bb937a49687f08aa64
#
_entry.id   dd556af77aa645bb937a49687f08aa64
#
_cell.length_a   1.000
_cell.length_b   1.000
_cell.length_c   1.000
_cell.angle_alpha   90.00
_cell.angle_beta   90.00
_cell.angle_gamma   90.00
#
_symmetry.space_group_name_H-M   'P 1'
#
loop_
_entity.id
_entity.type
_entity.pdbx_description
1 polymer ?
#
loop_
_entity_poly.entity_id
_entity_poly.type
_entity_poly.pdbx_seq_one_letter_code
_entity_poly.pdbx_strand_id
1 'polypeptide(L)'
;MPGATGGAPRPASPAGSGEAAVRSGGARQEPVQQAPVQASVQAPVRPGPVQQPPEGRPPAVQTPAGPPPAAPGPEAQPRATDAGASAPSAAAPRVAEPSAAAPSAGEQRSPEPRAGEARGAGPLPPQAAPLPQEAPVPREAPVSAALPPEVPASQPSTPAPETSGSLFAEDANASPDAVLIRRTLDEVAPVADQLTSYFYALLFVRHPDLRGLFPAAMDAQRDRLLKALLTAAEHMDTPDILTGYLRQLGRGHRKYGTQAAHYPAVGEALIGALTRYALLTWDDETEAAWVRTYTTISQIMIDAAAENEVYAPAWWQAEVVSHELRTPDIAVVTVRPDQPYPFLAGQYTSLETPWWPRVWRHYSFASAPRPDGLLSFHIKAVPAGWVSNALVHHAGPGDVLRLGPPAGSMTVDHSSRNGLLCLGGGTGIAPIKALVEDVAEHGHRRPVEVFYGARSDQDLYDIETMLRLQSEHPWLSVRPVVAEGPSQGLKGQLPEAVREHGPWHEYDAYLSGPPGMIRSGLDALKGAGIPSERIRHDSLEELVAAGAN
;
A
#
# COMPACT_ATOMS: atom_id res chain seq x y z
N MET A 1 3.18 22.28 -74.41
CA MET A 1 3.84 23.40 -75.13
C MET A 1 3.10 24.68 -74.77
N PRO A 2 3.79 25.81 -74.59
CA PRO A 2 4.87 26.14 -73.65
C PRO A 2 4.44 27.31 -72.76
N GLY A 3 5.14 27.65 -71.83
CA GLY A 3 6.24 28.54 -71.52
C GLY A 3 5.97 29.18 -70.16
N ALA A 4 6.83 29.14 -69.34
CA ALA A 4 8.08 29.84 -69.06
C ALA A 4 7.94 31.07 -68.19
N THR A 5 8.74 31.01 -67.19
CA THR A 5 9.72 31.95 -66.58
C THR A 5 9.21 32.89 -65.50
N GLY A 6 9.80 32.92 -64.40
CA GLY A 6 11.03 33.45 -63.83
C GLY A 6 10.64 34.11 -62.54
N GLY A 7 11.35 34.23 -61.46
CA GLY A 7 12.72 34.35 -61.15
C GLY A 7 12.79 34.89 -59.75
N ALA A 8 13.63 34.34 -58.93
CA ALA A 8 14.11 34.96 -57.67
C ALA A 8 14.94 36.20 -57.97
N PRO A 9 15.25 37.07 -56.96
CA PRO A 9 16.40 36.78 -56.13
C PRO A 9 16.35 37.31 -54.68
N ARG A 10 17.18 36.72 -53.83
CA ARG A 10 17.85 37.36 -52.71
C ARG A 10 18.81 38.47 -53.21
N PRO A 11 19.19 39.50 -52.41
CA PRO A 11 20.37 39.33 -51.57
C PRO A 11 20.48 40.15 -50.28
N ALA A 12 21.41 39.69 -49.41
CA ALA A 12 22.58 40.35 -48.79
C ALA A 12 22.39 41.32 -47.63
N SER A 13 23.04 40.95 -46.52
CA SER A 13 23.56 41.84 -45.48
C SER A 13 24.61 42.81 -46.04
N PRO A 14 24.88 43.90 -45.28
CA PRO A 14 26.25 44.02 -44.82
C PRO A 14 26.43 44.57 -43.37
N ALA A 15 27.65 44.32 -42.90
CA ALA A 15 28.29 44.73 -41.66
C ALA A 15 28.62 46.23 -41.61
N GLY A 16 28.94 46.70 -40.39
CA GLY A 16 29.61 47.98 -40.17
C GLY A 16 29.59 48.45 -38.71
N SER A 17 30.51 48.06 -37.92
CA SER A 17 31.53 48.79 -37.12
C SER A 17 31.16 50.20 -36.62
N GLY A 18 31.47 50.45 -35.33
CA GLY A 18 31.53 51.77 -34.74
C GLY A 18 31.84 51.73 -33.23
N GLU A 19 33.13 51.76 -32.88
CA GLU A 19 33.64 52.09 -31.54
C GLU A 19 33.24 53.50 -31.10
N ALA A 20 32.93 53.69 -29.82
CA ALA A 20 33.25 54.91 -29.09
C ALA A 20 33.32 54.64 -27.59
N ALA A 21 34.53 54.76 -27.06
CA ALA A 21 34.86 54.83 -25.65
C ALA A 21 34.53 56.19 -25.08
N VAL A 22 33.97 56.28 -23.87
CA VAL A 22 34.15 57.42 -22.95
C VAL A 22 34.23 56.91 -21.51
N ARG A 23 35.23 57.47 -20.88
CA ARG A 23 35.84 57.28 -19.55
C ARG A 23 34.93 57.61 -18.36
N SER A 24 35.27 56.94 -17.26
CA SER A 24 35.64 57.42 -15.91
C SER A 24 34.58 57.82 -14.91
N GLY A 25 34.73 57.21 -13.73
CA GLY A 25 34.09 57.63 -12.50
C GLY A 25 34.24 56.56 -11.40
N GLY A 26 35.46 56.46 -10.83
CA GLY A 26 35.73 55.61 -9.69
C GLY A 26 35.16 56.20 -8.40
N ALA A 27 34.55 55.38 -7.59
CA ALA A 27 34.38 55.57 -6.16
C ALA A 27 34.75 54.27 -5.45
N ARG A 28 35.90 54.30 -4.79
CA ARG A 28 36.36 53.30 -3.83
C ARG A 28 35.47 53.37 -2.61
N GLN A 29 34.85 52.28 -2.23
CA GLN A 29 34.35 52.06 -0.87
C GLN A 29 35.29 51.07 -0.16
N GLU A 30 35.83 51.53 0.96
CA GLU A 30 36.66 50.78 1.88
C GLU A 30 35.86 49.67 2.58
N PRO A 31 36.48 48.54 2.97
CA PRO A 31 35.84 47.49 3.73
C PRO A 31 35.75 47.89 5.21
N VAL A 32 34.52 47.88 5.74
CA VAL A 32 34.26 48.03 7.18
C VAL A 32 34.68 46.73 7.88
N GLN A 33 35.70 46.87 8.73
CA GLN A 33 36.12 45.85 9.68
C GLN A 33 35.03 45.65 10.74
N GLN A 34 34.43 44.47 10.79
CA GLN A 34 33.63 44.03 11.92
C GLN A 34 34.53 43.39 12.97
N ALA A 35 34.52 43.97 14.17
CA ALA A 35 35.18 43.46 15.36
C ALA A 35 34.57 42.15 15.85
N PRO A 36 35.36 41.23 16.46
CA PRO A 36 34.85 39.95 16.93
C PRO A 36 34.02 40.12 18.21
N VAL A 37 32.80 39.59 18.19
CA VAL A 37 31.96 39.46 19.37
C VAL A 37 32.51 38.29 20.21
N GLN A 38 33.05 38.62 21.39
CA GLN A 38 33.44 37.63 22.39
C GLN A 38 32.20 36.91 22.93
N ALA A 39 32.08 35.62 22.64
CA ALA A 39 31.11 34.75 23.29
C ALA A 39 31.60 34.39 24.71
N SER A 40 30.89 34.87 25.71
CA SER A 40 31.10 34.50 27.11
C SER A 40 30.63 33.07 27.33
N VAL A 41 31.59 32.19 27.60
CA VAL A 41 31.31 30.80 28.04
C VAL A 41 30.83 30.88 29.49
N GLN A 42 29.54 30.60 29.71
CA GLN A 42 29.00 30.36 31.05
C GLN A 42 29.25 28.89 31.43
N ALA A 43 29.90 28.73 32.58
CA ALA A 43 30.16 27.42 33.21
C ALA A 43 28.85 26.70 33.61
N PRO A 44 28.83 25.37 33.60
CA PRO A 44 27.62 24.60 33.93
C PRO A 44 27.27 24.73 35.41
N VAL A 45 26.00 25.11 35.67
CA VAL A 45 25.39 25.15 37.00
C VAL A 45 25.14 23.71 37.45
N ARG A 46 25.69 23.30 38.60
CA ARG A 46 25.40 22.03 39.26
C ARG A 46 23.92 21.99 39.69
N PRO A 47 23.17 20.94 39.47
CA PRO A 47 21.81 20.79 39.99
C PRO A 47 21.86 20.58 41.52
N GLY A 48 21.07 21.37 42.26
CA GLY A 48 20.83 21.21 43.67
C GLY A 48 19.94 19.99 43.97
N PRO A 49 19.87 19.54 45.24
CA PRO A 49 19.17 18.31 45.59
C PRO A 49 17.65 18.43 45.36
N VAL A 50 17.10 17.45 44.66
CA VAL A 50 15.66 17.28 44.41
C VAL A 50 14.99 16.93 45.73
N GLN A 51 14.09 17.78 46.20
CA GLN A 51 13.17 17.47 47.29
C GLN A 51 12.10 16.51 46.77
N GLN A 52 11.96 15.37 47.43
CA GLN A 52 10.86 14.43 47.21
C GLN A 52 9.53 15.04 47.65
N PRO A 53 8.45 14.92 46.85
CA PRO A 53 7.11 15.31 47.32
C PRO A 53 6.58 14.29 48.33
N PRO A 54 5.69 14.71 49.25
CA PRO A 54 5.16 13.85 50.29
C PRO A 54 4.22 12.77 49.71
N GLU A 55 4.31 11.58 50.29
CA GLU A 55 3.42 10.44 50.00
C GLU A 55 1.95 10.81 50.23
N GLY A 56 1.21 10.94 49.14
CA GLY A 56 -0.24 11.14 49.17
C GLY A 56 -0.98 9.80 49.26
N ARG A 57 -1.87 9.71 50.23
CA ARG A 57 -2.85 8.64 50.48
C ARG A 57 -3.56 8.23 49.16
N PRO A 58 -3.89 6.94 48.97
CA PRO A 58 -4.64 6.50 47.81
C PRO A 58 -6.08 7.07 47.82
N PRO A 59 -6.62 7.48 46.63
CA PRO A 59 -7.99 7.97 46.56
C PRO A 59 -8.99 6.84 46.77
N ALA A 60 -10.05 7.15 47.53
CA ALA A 60 -11.18 6.28 47.78
C ALA A 60 -11.92 5.91 46.50
N VAL A 61 -12.24 4.63 46.37
CA VAL A 61 -13.08 4.07 45.31
C VAL A 61 -14.46 4.71 45.37
N GLN A 62 -14.82 5.52 44.37
CA GLN A 62 -16.17 6.01 44.17
C GLN A 62 -16.98 4.96 43.41
N THR A 63 -18.03 4.45 44.06
CA THR A 63 -19.10 3.67 43.41
C THR A 63 -19.84 4.51 42.39
N PRO A 64 -20.20 3.97 41.19
CA PRO A 64 -20.94 4.73 40.20
C PRO A 64 -22.36 5.04 40.66
N ALA A 65 -22.74 6.32 40.56
CA ALA A 65 -24.08 6.80 40.77
C ALA A 65 -25.03 6.27 39.70
N GLY A 66 -26.21 5.82 40.11
CA GLY A 66 -27.26 5.35 39.22
C GLY A 66 -27.81 6.46 38.30
N PRO A 67 -28.58 6.09 37.30
CA PRO A 67 -29.08 7.02 36.29
C PRO A 67 -30.08 8.02 36.84
N PRO A 68 -30.12 9.25 36.31
CA PRO A 68 -31.08 10.27 36.76
C PRO A 68 -32.52 9.91 36.34
N PRO A 69 -33.54 10.38 37.11
CA PRO A 69 -34.94 10.12 36.79
C PRO A 69 -35.40 10.88 35.53
N ALA A 70 -36.30 10.24 34.79
CA ALA A 70 -36.91 10.76 33.57
C ALA A 70 -37.68 12.06 33.82
N ALA A 71 -37.53 13.03 32.90
CA ALA A 71 -38.28 14.27 32.87
C ALA A 71 -39.75 14.01 32.49
N PRO A 72 -40.74 14.79 33.05
CA PRO A 72 -42.14 14.63 32.73
C PRO A 72 -42.47 15.17 31.33
N GLY A 73 -43.36 14.47 30.62
CA GLY A 73 -43.84 14.85 29.28
C GLY A 73 -44.76 16.06 29.32
N PRO A 74 -44.90 16.78 28.17
CA PRO A 74 -45.74 17.96 28.09
C PRO A 74 -47.22 17.61 28.05
N GLU A 75 -47.98 18.36 28.89
CA GLU A 75 -49.44 18.38 28.98
C GLU A 75 -50.12 18.77 27.66
N ALA A 76 -51.22 18.10 27.38
CA ALA A 76 -52.16 18.41 26.33
C ALA A 76 -52.94 19.67 26.61
N GLN A 77 -53.05 20.61 25.65
CA GLN A 77 -54.03 21.70 25.65
C GLN A 77 -55.04 21.51 24.51
N PRO A 78 -56.30 22.05 24.71
CA PRO A 78 -57.49 21.54 24.05
C PRO A 78 -57.79 22.22 22.68
N ARG A 79 -58.61 21.50 21.92
CA ARG A 79 -59.20 21.87 20.63
C ARG A 79 -60.06 23.15 20.71
N ALA A 80 -59.95 24.00 19.69
CA ALA A 80 -61.02 24.89 19.27
C ALA A 80 -61.44 24.55 17.83
N THR A 81 -62.72 24.41 17.70
CA THR A 81 -63.55 24.20 16.51
C THR A 81 -63.57 25.44 15.60
N ASP A 82 -63.56 25.35 14.28
CA ASP A 82 -64.75 25.58 13.46
C ASP A 82 -64.48 25.56 11.95
N ALA A 83 -65.35 24.89 11.28
CA ALA A 83 -66.09 25.11 10.07
C ALA A 83 -65.42 25.40 8.72
N GLY A 84 -65.79 24.60 7.75
CA GLY A 84 -66.19 25.08 6.48
C GLY A 84 -65.78 24.38 5.20
N ALA A 85 -66.59 23.44 4.78
CA ALA A 85 -67.14 23.24 3.43
C ALA A 85 -66.30 22.58 2.30
N SER A 86 -66.82 21.48 1.83
CA SER A 86 -67.11 21.04 0.46
C SER A 86 -66.17 20.01 -0.19
N ALA A 87 -66.69 18.78 -0.23
CA ALA A 87 -66.37 17.72 -1.20
C ALA A 87 -67.04 18.02 -2.58
N PRO A 88 -66.76 17.23 -3.69
CA PRO A 88 -67.11 15.82 -3.75
C PRO A 88 -66.10 14.93 -4.54
N SER A 89 -66.02 13.67 -4.15
CA SER A 89 -66.54 12.45 -4.81
C SER A 89 -65.84 11.98 -6.11
N ALA A 90 -65.19 10.80 -6.08
CA ALA A 90 -65.63 9.58 -6.77
C ALA A 90 -64.57 8.47 -6.64
N ALA A 91 -64.96 7.41 -6.05
CA ALA A 91 -65.20 6.05 -6.50
C ALA A 91 -64.00 5.08 -6.54
N ALA A 92 -64.06 4.14 -5.62
CA ALA A 92 -63.37 2.83 -5.70
C ALA A 92 -64.18 1.86 -6.63
N PRO A 93 -63.56 0.77 -7.03
CA PRO A 93 -64.21 -0.49 -6.68
C PRO A 93 -63.30 -1.56 -6.03
N ARG A 94 -63.90 -2.26 -5.09
CA ARG A 94 -63.52 -3.54 -4.50
C ARG A 94 -63.75 -4.67 -5.51
N VAL A 95 -63.06 -5.82 -5.30
CA VAL A 95 -63.49 -7.24 -5.46
C VAL A 95 -62.25 -8.07 -5.22
N ALA A 96 -62.12 -9.17 -4.52
CA ALA A 96 -62.87 -10.02 -3.61
C ALA A 96 -61.89 -11.19 -3.25
N GLU A 97 -61.90 -11.64 -2.01
CA GLU A 97 -61.42 -12.96 -1.61
C GLU A 97 -62.43 -14.03 -2.04
N PRO A 98 -61.97 -15.33 -2.13
CA PRO A 98 -62.59 -16.37 -1.29
C PRO A 98 -61.52 -17.35 -0.71
N SER A 99 -61.50 -17.59 0.57
CA SER A 99 -62.18 -18.52 1.44
C SER A 99 -62.01 -20.03 1.12
N ALA A 100 -61.35 -20.70 2.08
CA ALA A 100 -61.58 -21.99 2.74
C ALA A 100 -61.47 -23.31 1.97
N ALA A 101 -60.63 -24.22 2.53
CA ALA A 101 -61.13 -25.49 3.14
C ALA A 101 -59.98 -26.38 3.67
N ALA A 102 -60.04 -26.75 4.95
CA ALA A 102 -59.40 -27.95 5.51
C ALA A 102 -60.37 -29.17 5.35
N PRO A 103 -59.88 -30.42 5.46
CA PRO A 103 -60.20 -31.22 6.63
C PRO A 103 -59.03 -32.09 7.14
N SER A 104 -58.83 -32.14 8.42
CA SER A 104 -59.13 -33.10 9.50
C SER A 104 -58.56 -34.51 9.39
N ALA A 105 -57.76 -34.83 10.43
CA ALA A 105 -57.82 -35.93 11.40
C ALA A 105 -57.18 -37.28 11.08
N GLY A 106 -56.38 -37.74 12.01
CA GLY A 106 -55.90 -39.12 12.17
C GLY A 106 -54.96 -39.28 13.36
N GLU A 107 -55.58 -39.52 14.53
CA GLU A 107 -54.96 -39.95 15.81
C GLU A 107 -54.21 -41.26 15.68
N GLN A 108 -53.10 -41.43 16.44
CA GLN A 108 -52.92 -42.55 17.41
C GLN A 108 -51.58 -42.45 18.16
N ARG A 109 -51.68 -42.11 19.46
CA ARG A 109 -51.24 -42.76 20.70
C ARG A 109 -49.80 -43.26 20.85
N SER A 110 -49.21 -42.66 21.88
CA SER A 110 -48.08 -43.14 22.69
C SER A 110 -48.27 -44.52 23.34
N PRO A 111 -47.20 -45.14 23.88
CA PRO A 111 -46.97 -44.96 25.31
C PRO A 111 -45.48 -44.85 25.73
N GLU A 112 -45.25 -44.10 26.79
CA GLU A 112 -44.10 -44.23 27.72
C GLU A 112 -44.13 -45.56 28.48
N PRO A 113 -42.95 -46.02 29.00
CA PRO A 113 -42.78 -45.89 30.42
C PRO A 113 -41.34 -45.58 30.96
N ARG A 114 -41.35 -44.75 32.01
CA ARG A 114 -40.62 -44.74 33.30
C ARG A 114 -39.14 -45.20 33.43
N ALA A 115 -38.33 -44.22 33.81
CA ALA A 115 -37.51 -44.12 35.05
C ALA A 115 -36.37 -45.12 35.30
N GLY A 116 -35.16 -44.57 35.40
CA GLY A 116 -33.99 -45.17 36.01
C GLY A 116 -32.89 -44.10 36.19
N GLU A 117 -32.72 -43.63 37.42
CA GLU A 117 -31.65 -42.75 37.88
C GLU A 117 -30.29 -43.44 37.73
N ALA A 118 -29.28 -42.71 37.14
CA ALA A 118 -27.88 -42.89 37.51
C ALA A 118 -27.08 -41.59 37.24
N ARG A 119 -26.37 -41.17 38.27
CA ARG A 119 -25.55 -40.00 38.34
C ARG A 119 -24.30 -40.08 37.46
N GLY A 120 -23.90 -38.94 36.88
CA GLY A 120 -22.52 -38.45 36.87
C GLY A 120 -21.63 -38.89 35.74
N ALA A 121 -21.28 -37.96 34.88
CA ALA A 121 -19.96 -37.59 34.39
C ALA A 121 -20.10 -36.63 33.22
N GLY A 122 -19.53 -35.45 33.33
CA GLY A 122 -19.51 -34.46 32.23
C GLY A 122 -18.68 -34.93 31.05
N PRO A 123 -18.92 -34.36 29.86
CA PRO A 123 -18.23 -34.76 28.67
C PRO A 123 -16.80 -34.22 28.63
N LEU A 124 -15.84 -35.09 28.36
CA LEU A 124 -14.46 -34.81 28.01
C LEU A 124 -14.40 -34.08 26.65
N PRO A 125 -13.40 -33.19 26.45
CA PRO A 125 -13.21 -32.55 25.15
C PRO A 125 -12.76 -33.56 24.08
N PRO A 126 -13.09 -33.32 22.80
CA PRO A 126 -12.72 -34.23 21.72
C PRO A 126 -11.21 -34.30 21.55
N GLN A 127 -10.68 -35.54 21.52
CA GLN A 127 -9.30 -35.83 21.20
C GLN A 127 -9.01 -35.46 19.75
N ALA A 128 -7.86 -34.80 19.52
CA ALA A 128 -7.32 -34.50 18.22
C ALA A 128 -7.09 -35.78 17.41
N ALA A 129 -7.51 -35.77 16.15
CA ALA A 129 -7.25 -36.82 15.20
C ALA A 129 -5.75 -36.95 14.92
N PRO A 130 -5.21 -38.18 14.74
CA PRO A 130 -3.81 -38.36 14.42
C PRO A 130 -3.47 -37.88 13.01
N LEU A 131 -2.34 -37.20 12.88
CA LEU A 131 -1.75 -36.75 11.62
C LEU A 131 -1.48 -37.96 10.70
N PRO A 132 -1.62 -37.80 9.37
CA PRO A 132 -1.24 -38.85 8.43
C PRO A 132 0.25 -39.13 8.50
N GLN A 133 0.63 -40.40 8.62
CA GLN A 133 2.02 -40.84 8.55
C GLN A 133 2.52 -40.67 7.12
N GLU A 134 3.67 -40.01 6.97
CA GLU A 134 4.42 -39.91 5.72
C GLU A 134 4.78 -41.31 5.20
N ALA A 135 4.49 -41.56 3.91
CA ALA A 135 4.94 -42.75 3.21
C ALA A 135 6.45 -42.70 2.98
N PRO A 136 7.16 -43.85 3.07
CA PRO A 136 8.62 -43.87 2.92
C PRO A 136 9.03 -43.58 1.47
N VAL A 137 9.93 -42.63 1.31
CA VAL A 137 10.60 -42.29 0.04
C VAL A 137 11.50 -43.49 -0.39
N PRO A 138 11.45 -43.96 -1.65
CA PRO A 138 12.33 -44.99 -2.14
C PRO A 138 13.79 -44.49 -2.18
N ARG A 139 14.69 -45.20 -1.55
CA ARG A 139 16.13 -45.02 -1.68
C ARG A 139 16.57 -45.50 -3.06
N GLU A 140 17.09 -44.59 -3.88
CA GLU A 140 17.82 -44.95 -5.10
C GLU A 140 19.15 -45.61 -4.77
N ALA A 141 19.43 -46.71 -5.47
CA ALA A 141 20.68 -47.45 -5.38
C ALA A 141 21.81 -46.71 -6.10
N PRO A 142 23.08 -46.87 -5.67
CA PRO A 142 24.20 -46.17 -6.29
C PRO A 142 24.51 -46.78 -7.67
N VAL A 143 24.42 -45.92 -8.70
CA VAL A 143 24.87 -46.25 -10.06
C VAL A 143 26.40 -46.09 -10.11
N SER A 144 27.11 -47.19 -10.30
CA SER A 144 28.53 -47.24 -10.58
C SER A 144 28.82 -46.64 -11.95
N ALA A 145 29.41 -45.45 -12.02
CA ALA A 145 29.85 -44.84 -13.27
C ALA A 145 31.32 -45.22 -13.53
N ALA A 146 31.54 -45.89 -14.65
CA ALA A 146 32.84 -46.17 -15.20
C ALA A 146 33.56 -44.90 -15.67
N LEU A 147 34.85 -44.78 -15.38
CA LEU A 147 35.75 -43.72 -15.81
C LEU A 147 35.97 -43.76 -17.32
N PRO A 148 35.93 -42.65 -18.05
CA PRO A 148 36.50 -42.55 -19.39
C PRO A 148 38.01 -42.23 -19.36
N PRO A 149 38.76 -42.51 -20.47
CA PRO A 149 40.21 -42.49 -20.49
C PRO A 149 40.83 -41.10 -20.43
N GLU A 150 42.00 -41.01 -19.83
CA GLU A 150 42.84 -39.83 -19.68
C GLU A 150 43.21 -39.17 -21.02
N VAL A 151 43.02 -37.84 -21.11
CA VAL A 151 43.57 -36.96 -22.14
C VAL A 151 44.67 -36.11 -21.46
N PRO A 152 45.85 -35.88 -22.11
CA PRO A 152 47.02 -35.31 -21.45
C PRO A 152 46.82 -33.85 -21.04
N ALA A 153 47.36 -33.55 -19.86
CA ALA A 153 47.31 -32.27 -19.18
C ALA A 153 47.92 -31.13 -20.02
N SER A 154 47.05 -30.17 -20.41
CA SER A 154 47.46 -28.81 -20.70
C SER A 154 47.51 -28.03 -19.39
N GLN A 155 48.59 -27.28 -19.16
CA GLN A 155 48.85 -26.52 -17.96
C GLN A 155 47.68 -25.56 -17.64
N PRO A 156 47.26 -25.41 -16.40
CA PRO A 156 46.21 -24.47 -16.05
C PRO A 156 46.78 -23.05 -16.12
N SER A 157 46.26 -22.27 -17.07
CA SER A 157 46.31 -20.81 -17.00
C SER A 157 45.49 -20.41 -15.77
N THR A 158 46.11 -19.80 -14.80
CA THR A 158 45.46 -19.20 -13.62
C THR A 158 44.38 -18.23 -14.13
N PRO A 159 43.10 -18.44 -13.85
CA PRO A 159 42.12 -17.40 -14.09
C PRO A 159 42.41 -16.24 -13.14
N ALA A 160 42.55 -15.05 -13.69
CA ALA A 160 42.52 -13.83 -12.91
C ALA A 160 41.21 -13.83 -12.07
N PRO A 161 41.21 -13.31 -10.82
CA PRO A 161 40.00 -13.23 -10.04
C PRO A 161 39.00 -12.39 -10.82
N GLU A 162 37.85 -13.00 -11.17
CA GLU A 162 36.70 -12.25 -11.67
C GLU A 162 36.34 -11.27 -10.56
N THR A 163 36.57 -10.01 -10.80
CA THR A 163 36.12 -8.89 -9.98
C THR A 163 34.61 -9.00 -9.94
N SER A 164 34.04 -9.47 -8.84
CA SER A 164 32.62 -9.33 -8.54
C SER A 164 32.30 -7.85 -8.71
N GLY A 165 31.47 -7.52 -9.72
CA GLY A 165 31.10 -6.14 -9.96
C GLY A 165 30.42 -5.57 -8.72
N SER A 166 30.78 -4.33 -8.32
CA SER A 166 30.14 -3.61 -7.24
C SER A 166 28.62 -3.49 -7.49
N LEU A 167 27.80 -3.58 -6.44
CA LEU A 167 26.36 -3.34 -6.47
C LEU A 167 26.02 -1.87 -6.76
N PHE A 168 26.98 -0.97 -6.51
CA PHE A 168 26.82 0.47 -6.62
C PHE A 168 27.66 1.03 -7.76
N ALA A 169 27.14 2.06 -8.44
CA ALA A 169 27.91 2.82 -9.41
C ALA A 169 29.05 3.58 -8.69
N GLU A 170 30.23 3.62 -9.31
CA GLU A 170 31.33 4.46 -8.82
C GLU A 170 30.97 5.93 -9.00
N ASP A 171 30.80 6.64 -7.89
CA ASP A 171 30.59 8.09 -7.87
C ASP A 171 31.84 8.76 -7.29
N ALA A 172 32.54 9.51 -8.14
CA ALA A 172 33.74 10.24 -7.75
C ALA A 172 33.49 11.34 -6.68
N ASN A 173 32.23 11.71 -6.44
CA ASN A 173 31.82 12.70 -5.47
C ASN A 173 31.14 12.08 -4.23
N ALA A 174 31.18 10.76 -4.09
CA ALA A 174 30.58 10.06 -2.96
C ALA A 174 31.19 10.54 -1.63
N SER A 175 30.36 10.71 -0.60
CA SER A 175 30.83 11.03 0.74
C SER A 175 31.69 9.89 1.32
N PRO A 176 32.67 10.17 2.20
CA PRO A 176 33.50 9.12 2.80
C PRO A 176 32.68 8.02 3.48
N ASP A 177 31.63 8.38 4.21
CA ASP A 177 30.74 7.42 4.85
C ASP A 177 29.99 6.56 3.81
N ALA A 178 29.52 7.15 2.70
CA ALA A 178 28.85 6.40 1.62
C ALA A 178 29.77 5.37 0.99
N VAL A 179 31.05 5.71 0.78
CA VAL A 179 32.05 4.77 0.23
C VAL A 179 32.24 3.57 1.16
N LEU A 180 32.44 3.82 2.47
CA LEU A 180 32.62 2.76 3.46
C LEU A 180 31.39 1.85 3.57
N ILE A 181 30.20 2.43 3.59
CA ILE A 181 28.94 1.68 3.69
C ILE A 181 28.69 0.84 2.45
N ARG A 182 28.84 1.41 1.25
CA ARG A 182 28.65 0.68 -0.03
C ARG A 182 29.64 -0.47 -0.15
N ARG A 183 30.91 -0.23 0.21
CA ARG A 183 31.94 -1.28 0.23
C ARG A 183 31.61 -2.42 1.21
N THR A 184 31.07 -2.09 2.39
CA THR A 184 30.63 -3.10 3.35
C THR A 184 29.46 -3.91 2.80
N LEU A 185 28.48 -3.24 2.16
CA LEU A 185 27.32 -3.93 1.56
C LEU A 185 27.72 -4.83 0.38
N ASP A 186 28.65 -4.41 -0.45
CA ASP A 186 29.22 -5.23 -1.53
C ASP A 186 29.86 -6.51 -0.98
N GLU A 187 30.62 -6.41 0.12
CA GLU A 187 31.23 -7.58 0.76
C GLU A 187 30.20 -8.57 1.31
N VAL A 188 29.14 -8.06 1.96
CA VAL A 188 28.15 -8.91 2.63
C VAL A 188 27.02 -9.39 1.70
N ALA A 189 26.90 -8.84 0.50
CA ALA A 189 25.84 -9.20 -0.46
C ALA A 189 25.77 -10.72 -0.75
N PRO A 190 26.90 -11.45 -0.97
CA PRO A 190 26.85 -12.90 -1.21
C PRO A 190 26.32 -13.71 -0.01
N VAL A 191 26.35 -13.15 1.19
CA VAL A 191 25.93 -13.80 2.45
C VAL A 191 24.77 -13.07 3.13
N ALA A 192 24.01 -12.27 2.36
CA ALA A 192 22.93 -11.42 2.86
C ALA A 192 21.87 -12.19 3.66
N ASP A 193 21.49 -13.40 3.24
CA ASP A 193 20.55 -14.26 3.96
C ASP A 193 21.07 -14.68 5.34
N GLN A 194 22.37 -14.96 5.44
CA GLN A 194 23.01 -15.33 6.70
C GLN A 194 23.14 -14.13 7.62
N LEU A 195 23.53 -12.97 7.08
CA LEU A 195 23.63 -11.71 7.80
C LEU A 195 22.28 -11.30 8.37
N THR A 196 21.22 -11.26 7.55
CA THR A 196 19.87 -10.86 7.99
C THR A 196 19.27 -11.87 8.96
N SER A 197 19.51 -13.16 8.78
CA SER A 197 19.10 -14.19 9.74
C SER A 197 19.80 -14.02 11.10
N TYR A 198 21.09 -13.74 11.11
CA TYR A 198 21.86 -13.50 12.32
C TYR A 198 21.44 -12.18 12.99
N PHE A 199 21.19 -11.12 12.22
CA PHE A 199 20.66 -9.85 12.72
C PHE A 199 19.38 -10.07 13.54
N TYR A 200 18.37 -10.77 12.98
CA TYR A 200 17.12 -11.02 13.70
C TYR A 200 17.30 -11.98 14.88
N ALA A 201 18.17 -12.97 14.77
CA ALA A 201 18.49 -13.85 15.90
C ALA A 201 19.12 -13.05 17.05
N LEU A 202 20.08 -12.17 16.75
CA LEU A 202 20.72 -11.32 17.74
C LEU A 202 19.73 -10.34 18.37
N LEU A 203 18.90 -9.69 17.56
CA LEU A 203 17.86 -8.77 18.02
C LEU A 203 16.90 -9.45 19.02
N PHE A 204 16.37 -10.62 18.68
CA PHE A 204 15.38 -11.29 19.52
C PHE A 204 15.97 -12.00 20.73
N VAL A 205 17.26 -12.37 20.69
CA VAL A 205 17.96 -12.91 21.86
C VAL A 205 18.26 -11.81 22.88
N ARG A 206 18.68 -10.63 22.42
CA ARG A 206 19.00 -9.49 23.30
C ARG A 206 17.77 -8.72 23.74
N HIS A 207 16.78 -8.61 22.87
CA HIS A 207 15.56 -7.81 23.06
C HIS A 207 14.31 -8.66 22.71
N PRO A 208 13.96 -9.67 23.52
CA PRO A 208 12.87 -10.61 23.25
C PRO A 208 11.50 -9.95 23.18
N ASP A 209 11.30 -8.82 23.86
CA ASP A 209 10.09 -7.98 23.82
C ASP A 209 9.80 -7.45 22.41
N LEU A 210 10.82 -7.21 21.59
CA LEU A 210 10.63 -6.74 20.22
C LEU A 210 10.08 -7.82 19.28
N ARG A 211 10.16 -9.11 19.64
CA ARG A 211 9.64 -10.19 18.77
C ARG A 211 8.17 -10.02 18.42
N GLY A 212 7.38 -9.44 19.35
CA GLY A 212 5.95 -9.18 19.16
C GLY A 212 5.62 -8.14 18.09
N LEU A 213 6.59 -7.35 17.62
CA LEU A 213 6.41 -6.35 16.56
C LEU A 213 6.49 -6.97 15.15
N PHE A 214 6.98 -8.20 15.04
CA PHE A 214 7.25 -8.87 13.77
C PHE A 214 6.26 -10.01 13.50
N PRO A 215 6.01 -10.34 12.23
CA PRO A 215 5.18 -11.48 11.86
C PRO A 215 5.82 -12.81 12.30
N ALA A 216 5.02 -13.89 12.30
CA ALA A 216 5.53 -15.23 12.62
C ALA A 216 6.57 -15.70 11.59
N ALA A 217 6.28 -15.55 10.28
CA ALA A 217 7.19 -15.85 9.18
C ALA A 217 8.10 -14.66 8.87
N MET A 218 9.42 -14.87 8.87
CA MET A 218 10.42 -13.82 8.80
C MET A 218 11.10 -13.69 7.43
N ASP A 219 10.84 -14.58 6.48
CA ASP A 219 11.55 -14.60 5.19
C ASP A 219 11.39 -13.28 4.44
N ALA A 220 10.15 -12.86 4.18
CA ALA A 220 9.86 -11.57 3.55
C ALA A 220 10.40 -10.37 4.36
N GLN A 221 10.54 -10.49 5.67
CA GLN A 221 11.06 -9.43 6.52
C GLN A 221 12.58 -9.27 6.38
N ARG A 222 13.30 -10.39 6.18
CA ARG A 222 14.75 -10.37 5.88
C ARG A 222 15.02 -9.65 4.56
N ASP A 223 14.27 -10.00 3.51
CA ASP A 223 14.39 -9.37 2.19
C ASP A 223 14.13 -7.84 2.25
N ARG A 224 13.13 -7.43 3.04
CA ARG A 224 12.81 -6.00 3.23
C ARG A 224 13.92 -5.24 3.93
N LEU A 225 14.53 -5.82 4.95
CA LEU A 225 15.66 -5.19 5.66
C LEU A 225 16.81 -4.97 4.69
N LEU A 226 17.21 -6.02 3.96
CA LEU A 226 18.28 -5.90 2.98
C LEU A 226 17.99 -4.83 1.93
N LYS A 227 16.78 -4.86 1.34
CA LYS A 227 16.36 -3.88 0.35
C LYS A 227 16.39 -2.45 0.91
N ALA A 228 15.93 -2.25 2.15
CA ALA A 228 15.97 -0.93 2.79
C ALA A 228 17.40 -0.41 3.00
N LEU A 229 18.33 -1.27 3.39
CA LEU A 229 19.74 -0.92 3.54
C LEU A 229 20.38 -0.56 2.20
N LEU A 230 20.13 -1.36 1.15
CA LEU A 230 20.63 -1.09 -0.20
C LEU A 230 20.07 0.24 -0.76
N THR A 231 18.76 0.46 -0.64
CA THR A 231 18.12 1.71 -1.08
C THR A 231 18.67 2.93 -0.32
N ALA A 232 18.88 2.81 0.99
CA ALA A 232 19.48 3.90 1.76
C ALA A 232 20.90 4.20 1.30
N ALA A 233 21.72 3.16 1.08
CA ALA A 233 23.12 3.31 0.62
C ALA A 233 23.21 3.87 -0.81
N GLU A 234 22.29 3.51 -1.70
CA GLU A 234 22.20 4.06 -3.05
C GLU A 234 22.00 5.58 -3.04
N HIS A 235 21.15 6.08 -2.13
CA HIS A 235 20.75 7.49 -2.08
C HIS A 235 21.49 8.32 -1.04
N MET A 236 22.58 7.82 -0.43
CA MET A 236 23.33 8.57 0.60
C MET A 236 23.82 9.93 0.14
N ASP A 237 24.19 10.05 -1.14
CA ASP A 237 24.69 11.30 -1.72
C ASP A 237 23.59 12.15 -2.37
N THR A 238 22.31 11.74 -2.23
CA THR A 238 21.12 12.49 -2.66
C THR A 238 20.18 12.73 -1.49
N PRO A 239 20.51 13.67 -0.58
CA PRO A 239 19.87 13.82 0.73
C PRO A 239 18.35 14.06 0.66
N ASP A 240 17.85 14.73 -0.36
CA ASP A 240 16.41 14.99 -0.51
C ASP A 240 15.64 13.69 -0.80
N ILE A 241 16.18 12.82 -1.67
CA ILE A 241 15.59 11.52 -2.01
C ILE A 241 15.66 10.61 -0.79
N LEU A 242 16.82 10.49 -0.15
CA LEU A 242 17.02 9.68 1.05
C LEU A 242 16.09 10.12 2.18
N THR A 243 16.03 11.41 2.47
CA THR A 243 15.14 11.96 3.51
C THR A 243 13.68 11.67 3.22
N GLY A 244 13.23 11.87 1.97
CA GLY A 244 11.87 11.53 1.53
C GLY A 244 11.53 10.05 1.77
N TYR A 245 12.40 9.15 1.37
CA TYR A 245 12.29 7.71 1.58
C TYR A 245 12.22 7.34 3.07
N LEU A 246 13.16 7.86 3.89
CA LEU A 246 13.22 7.54 5.32
C LEU A 246 12.02 8.11 6.10
N ARG A 247 11.53 9.29 5.73
CA ARG A 247 10.30 9.86 6.32
C ARG A 247 9.07 8.99 6.03
N GLN A 248 8.95 8.48 4.80
CA GLN A 248 7.88 7.55 4.45
C GLN A 248 8.00 6.22 5.22
N LEU A 249 9.22 5.70 5.32
CA LEU A 249 9.51 4.47 6.07
C LEU A 249 9.18 4.63 7.56
N GLY A 250 9.57 5.74 8.19
CA GLY A 250 9.28 6.06 9.60
C GLY A 250 7.78 6.12 9.87
N ARG A 251 7.01 6.82 9.02
CA ARG A 251 5.55 6.85 9.10
C ARG A 251 4.93 5.45 8.97
N GLY A 252 5.46 4.63 8.03
CA GLY A 252 5.00 3.26 7.81
C GLY A 252 5.27 2.32 8.98
N HIS A 253 6.31 2.57 9.79
CA HIS A 253 6.66 1.75 10.97
C HIS A 253 5.66 1.93 12.13
N ARG A 254 4.92 3.05 12.20
CA ARG A 254 3.92 3.30 13.24
C ARG A 254 2.86 2.19 13.30
N LYS A 255 2.40 1.69 12.16
CA LYS A 255 1.37 0.63 12.10
C LYS A 255 1.79 -0.70 12.74
N TYR A 256 3.09 -0.93 12.89
CA TYR A 256 3.62 -2.11 13.59
C TYR A 256 3.79 -1.88 15.10
N GLY A 257 3.56 -0.65 15.59
CA GLY A 257 3.76 -0.26 16.98
C GLY A 257 5.22 0.09 17.30
N THR A 258 6.03 0.41 16.28
CA THR A 258 7.42 0.83 16.47
C THR A 258 7.48 2.17 17.20
N GLN A 259 8.31 2.24 18.22
CA GLN A 259 8.55 3.43 19.06
C GLN A 259 10.01 3.87 18.95
N ALA A 260 10.30 5.13 19.28
CA ALA A 260 11.66 5.67 19.29
C ALA A 260 12.65 4.82 20.13
N ALA A 261 12.18 4.26 21.25
CA ALA A 261 12.98 3.41 22.15
C ALA A 261 13.43 2.08 21.52
N HIS A 262 12.84 1.66 20.39
CA HIS A 262 13.20 0.40 19.73
C HIS A 262 14.41 0.52 18.79
N TYR A 263 14.70 1.73 18.29
CA TYR A 263 15.77 1.95 17.30
C TYR A 263 17.18 1.64 17.82
N PRO A 264 17.57 1.96 19.06
CA PRO A 264 18.90 1.59 19.57
C PRO A 264 19.16 0.08 19.54
N ALA A 265 18.17 -0.74 19.90
CA ALA A 265 18.26 -2.20 19.88
C ALA A 265 18.46 -2.74 18.45
N VAL A 266 17.79 -2.13 17.47
CA VAL A 266 17.95 -2.48 16.05
C VAL A 266 19.34 -2.09 15.56
N GLY A 267 19.84 -0.90 15.93
CA GLY A 267 21.21 -0.45 15.60
C GLY A 267 22.28 -1.38 16.17
N GLU A 268 22.17 -1.74 17.44
CA GLU A 268 23.09 -2.69 18.11
C GLU A 268 23.12 -4.04 17.38
N ALA A 269 21.96 -4.58 17.02
CA ALA A 269 21.88 -5.85 16.30
C ALA A 269 22.46 -5.75 14.87
N LEU A 270 22.27 -4.60 14.19
CA LEU A 270 22.82 -4.36 12.85
C LEU A 270 24.35 -4.29 12.89
N ILE A 271 24.93 -3.48 13.76
CA ILE A 271 26.38 -3.37 13.94
C ILE A 271 26.96 -4.76 14.28
N GLY A 272 26.36 -5.49 15.23
CA GLY A 272 26.82 -6.84 15.59
C GLY A 272 26.75 -7.85 14.44
N ALA A 273 25.78 -7.71 13.53
CA ALA A 273 25.72 -8.58 12.34
C ALA A 273 26.78 -8.19 11.30
N LEU A 274 26.98 -6.91 11.05
CA LEU A 274 28.02 -6.42 10.12
C LEU A 274 29.41 -6.76 10.60
N THR A 275 29.74 -6.53 11.87
CA THR A 275 31.04 -6.92 12.49
C THR A 275 31.36 -8.41 12.28
N ARG A 276 30.33 -9.27 12.27
CA ARG A 276 30.52 -10.71 12.09
C ARG A 276 30.76 -11.12 10.63
N TYR A 277 30.15 -10.44 9.68
CA TYR A 277 30.12 -10.88 8.27
C TYR A 277 30.97 -10.04 7.32
N ALA A 278 31.25 -8.76 7.65
CA ALA A 278 32.09 -7.88 6.84
C ALA A 278 33.56 -7.92 7.26
N LEU A 279 34.18 -9.11 7.20
CA LEU A 279 35.50 -9.35 7.78
C LEU A 279 36.65 -8.62 7.07
N LEU A 280 36.49 -8.24 5.82
CA LEU A 280 37.53 -7.60 5.02
C LEU A 280 37.45 -6.07 5.07
N THR A 281 36.29 -5.52 5.26
CA THR A 281 36.03 -4.07 5.21
C THR A 281 35.76 -3.47 6.60
N TRP A 282 35.62 -4.30 7.65
CA TRP A 282 35.27 -3.83 8.99
C TRP A 282 36.49 -3.40 9.79
N ASP A 283 36.51 -2.12 10.08
CA ASP A 283 37.49 -1.48 10.97
C ASP A 283 36.80 -0.39 11.81
N ASP A 284 37.55 0.28 12.69
CA ASP A 284 37.02 1.32 13.58
C ASP A 284 36.39 2.50 12.80
N GLU A 285 36.92 2.84 11.62
CA GLU A 285 36.41 3.92 10.77
C GLU A 285 35.08 3.51 10.11
N THR A 286 35.02 2.30 9.59
CA THR A 286 33.81 1.71 9.01
C THR A 286 32.70 1.56 10.05
N GLU A 287 33.01 1.08 11.26
CA GLU A 287 32.04 1.02 12.35
C GLU A 287 31.52 2.41 12.71
N ALA A 288 32.40 3.39 12.84
CA ALA A 288 32.00 4.77 13.13
C ALA A 288 31.11 5.36 12.02
N ALA A 289 31.39 5.07 10.73
CA ALA A 289 30.57 5.48 9.60
C ALA A 289 29.16 4.85 9.68
N TRP A 290 29.05 3.57 9.97
CA TRP A 290 27.78 2.88 10.15
C TRP A 290 26.97 3.41 11.34
N VAL A 291 27.62 3.70 12.48
CA VAL A 291 26.95 4.29 13.66
C VAL A 291 26.42 5.67 13.34
N ARG A 292 27.20 6.54 12.68
CA ARG A 292 26.75 7.88 12.27
C ARG A 292 25.55 7.81 11.32
N THR A 293 25.65 6.97 10.30
CA THR A 293 24.62 6.80 9.29
C THR A 293 23.33 6.22 9.90
N TYR A 294 23.43 5.16 10.70
CA TYR A 294 22.28 4.59 11.37
C TYR A 294 21.60 5.58 12.31
N THR A 295 22.38 6.38 13.05
CA THR A 295 21.85 7.42 13.94
C THR A 295 21.06 8.45 13.14
N THR A 296 21.59 8.91 12.02
CA THR A 296 20.89 9.86 11.14
C THR A 296 19.61 9.26 10.55
N ILE A 297 19.69 8.04 10.02
CA ILE A 297 18.53 7.31 9.48
C ILE A 297 17.44 7.16 10.53
N SER A 298 17.79 6.65 11.71
CA SER A 298 16.83 6.43 12.78
C SER A 298 16.20 7.73 13.28
N GLN A 299 16.96 8.82 13.39
CA GLN A 299 16.42 10.11 13.80
C GLN A 299 15.39 10.65 12.80
N ILE A 300 15.71 10.63 11.48
CA ILE A 300 14.74 11.04 10.43
C ILE A 300 13.45 10.24 10.51
N MET A 301 13.56 8.93 10.73
CA MET A 301 12.38 8.04 10.86
C MET A 301 11.57 8.33 12.11
N ILE A 302 12.22 8.55 13.26
CA ILE A 302 11.58 8.89 14.54
C ILE A 302 10.84 10.23 14.42
N ASP A 303 11.50 11.26 13.87
CA ASP A 303 10.91 12.58 13.72
C ASP A 303 9.69 12.55 12.79
N ALA A 304 9.80 11.83 11.68
CA ALA A 304 8.68 11.67 10.74
C ALA A 304 7.50 10.89 11.34
N ALA A 305 7.76 9.91 12.20
CA ALA A 305 6.73 9.18 12.94
C ALA A 305 6.02 10.10 13.93
N ALA A 306 6.78 10.89 14.72
CA ALA A 306 6.26 11.84 15.70
C ALA A 306 5.44 12.96 15.04
N GLU A 307 5.94 13.55 13.94
CA GLU A 307 5.17 14.52 13.17
C GLU A 307 3.84 13.94 12.68
N ASN A 308 3.86 12.73 12.16
CA ASN A 308 2.66 12.09 11.62
C ASN A 308 1.64 11.74 12.72
N GLU A 309 2.09 11.48 13.95
CA GLU A 309 1.21 11.18 15.09
C GLU A 309 0.28 12.33 15.45
N VAL A 310 0.69 13.56 15.19
CA VAL A 310 -0.12 14.77 15.41
C VAL A 310 -1.37 14.80 14.52
N TYR A 311 -1.30 14.22 13.31
CA TYR A 311 -2.33 14.37 12.28
C TYR A 311 -3.14 13.10 12.01
N ALA A 312 -2.58 11.92 12.33
CA ALA A 312 -3.20 10.66 11.99
C ALA A 312 -2.89 9.58 13.04
N PRO A 313 -3.80 8.66 13.31
CA PRO A 313 -3.51 7.48 14.10
C PRO A 313 -2.48 6.57 13.41
N ALA A 314 -1.89 5.63 14.14
CA ALA A 314 -0.99 4.63 13.56
C ALA A 314 -1.73 3.68 12.59
N TRP A 315 -3.00 3.41 12.87
CA TRP A 315 -3.97 2.67 12.05
C TRP A 315 -5.39 3.07 12.45
N TRP A 316 -6.35 2.82 11.57
CA TRP A 316 -7.78 2.91 11.83
C TRP A 316 -8.34 1.53 12.09
N GLN A 317 -9.28 1.39 13.03
CA GLN A 317 -10.11 0.20 13.11
C GLN A 317 -11.28 0.37 12.14
N ALA A 318 -11.62 -0.70 11.43
CA ALA A 318 -12.68 -0.66 10.43
C ALA A 318 -13.54 -1.93 10.54
N GLU A 319 -14.82 -1.75 10.88
CA GLU A 319 -15.78 -2.84 10.96
C GLU A 319 -16.25 -3.23 9.57
N VAL A 320 -16.24 -4.51 9.25
CA VAL A 320 -16.88 -5.04 8.03
C VAL A 320 -18.38 -4.87 8.16
N VAL A 321 -18.99 -4.10 7.28
CA VAL A 321 -20.44 -3.87 7.25
C VAL A 321 -21.15 -4.67 6.17
N SER A 322 -20.46 -5.01 5.08
CA SER A 322 -20.95 -5.96 4.09
C SER A 322 -19.82 -6.77 3.45
N HIS A 323 -20.17 -7.98 3.04
CA HIS A 323 -19.29 -8.90 2.34
C HIS A 323 -20.09 -9.60 1.24
N GLU A 324 -19.70 -9.39 -0.02
CA GLU A 324 -20.40 -9.92 -1.18
C GLU A 324 -19.42 -10.71 -2.07
N LEU A 325 -19.64 -12.01 -2.22
CA LEU A 325 -18.92 -12.80 -3.21
C LEU A 325 -19.43 -12.47 -4.62
N ARG A 326 -18.53 -12.02 -5.48
CA ARG A 326 -18.79 -11.79 -6.91
C ARG A 326 -18.45 -13.01 -7.76
N THR A 327 -17.40 -13.73 -7.37
CA THR A 327 -16.97 -15.03 -7.91
C THR A 327 -16.52 -15.91 -6.74
N PRO A 328 -16.24 -17.19 -6.94
CA PRO A 328 -15.73 -18.04 -5.85
C PRO A 328 -14.42 -17.53 -5.23
N ASP A 329 -13.65 -16.69 -5.94
CA ASP A 329 -12.36 -16.18 -5.51
C ASP A 329 -12.28 -14.65 -5.43
N ILE A 330 -13.40 -13.92 -5.65
CA ILE A 330 -13.45 -12.45 -5.55
C ILE A 330 -14.61 -12.02 -4.65
N ALA A 331 -14.29 -11.20 -3.66
CA ALA A 331 -15.26 -10.56 -2.78
C ALA A 331 -15.17 -9.02 -2.86
N VAL A 332 -16.32 -8.37 -2.72
CA VAL A 332 -16.43 -6.94 -2.40
C VAL A 332 -16.66 -6.82 -0.90
N VAL A 333 -15.71 -6.21 -0.20
CA VAL A 333 -15.75 -6.00 1.24
C VAL A 333 -15.92 -4.51 1.52
N THR A 334 -17.01 -4.15 2.22
CA THR A 334 -17.26 -2.78 2.64
C THR A 334 -17.05 -2.66 4.13
N VAL A 335 -16.31 -1.63 4.55
CA VAL A 335 -15.97 -1.42 5.95
C VAL A 335 -16.33 0.00 6.40
N ARG A 336 -16.59 0.15 7.71
CA ARG A 336 -16.81 1.43 8.38
C ARG A 336 -15.62 1.71 9.29
N PRO A 337 -14.79 2.73 9.00
CA PRO A 337 -13.73 3.17 9.92
C PRO A 337 -14.32 3.73 11.21
N ASP A 338 -13.58 3.58 12.32
CA ASP A 338 -13.93 4.09 13.65
C ASP A 338 -13.85 5.62 13.77
N GLN A 339 -13.17 6.27 12.83
CA GLN A 339 -13.01 7.72 12.73
C GLN A 339 -12.82 8.14 11.28
N PRO A 340 -12.92 9.45 10.94
CA PRO A 340 -12.77 9.93 9.57
C PRO A 340 -11.49 9.40 8.92
N TYR A 341 -11.62 8.87 7.72
CA TYR A 341 -10.52 8.30 6.94
C TYR A 341 -10.33 9.11 5.65
N PRO A 342 -9.41 10.10 5.65
CA PRO A 342 -9.21 10.95 4.48
C PRO A 342 -8.39 10.22 3.42
N PHE A 343 -8.97 9.98 2.25
CA PHE A 343 -8.30 9.39 1.09
C PHE A 343 -8.77 10.06 -0.21
N LEU A 344 -8.07 9.81 -1.28
CA LEU A 344 -8.45 10.22 -2.63
C LEU A 344 -8.75 8.97 -3.48
N ALA A 345 -9.67 9.12 -4.42
CA ALA A 345 -9.97 8.06 -5.38
C ALA A 345 -8.71 7.63 -6.14
N GLY A 346 -8.56 6.31 -6.34
CA GLY A 346 -7.39 5.72 -6.96
C GLY A 346 -6.24 5.40 -6.01
N GLN A 347 -6.27 5.88 -4.75
CA GLN A 347 -5.33 5.48 -3.71
C GLN A 347 -5.61 4.06 -3.19
N TYR A 348 -4.67 3.54 -2.41
CA TYR A 348 -4.77 2.26 -1.70
C TYR A 348 -4.44 2.43 -0.20
N THR A 349 -4.76 1.43 0.58
CA THR A 349 -4.32 1.30 1.97
C THR A 349 -3.66 -0.05 2.23
N SER A 350 -2.85 -0.13 3.27
CA SER A 350 -2.45 -1.42 3.83
C SER A 350 -3.51 -1.90 4.82
N LEU A 351 -3.86 -3.19 4.74
CA LEU A 351 -4.89 -3.81 5.56
C LEU A 351 -4.33 -5.02 6.30
N GLU A 352 -4.66 -5.13 7.58
CA GLU A 352 -4.35 -6.26 8.47
C GLU A 352 -5.65 -6.90 8.96
N THR A 353 -5.69 -8.22 8.99
CA THR A 353 -6.83 -9.00 9.49
C THR A 353 -6.55 -9.57 10.89
N PRO A 354 -7.58 -9.81 11.72
CA PRO A 354 -7.39 -10.41 13.03
C PRO A 354 -6.81 -11.83 12.97
N TRP A 355 -7.00 -12.54 11.87
CA TRP A 355 -6.52 -13.92 11.69
C TRP A 355 -5.01 -13.99 11.37
N TRP A 356 -4.44 -12.92 10.80
CA TRP A 356 -3.03 -12.83 10.41
C TRP A 356 -2.40 -11.56 10.95
N PRO A 357 -2.18 -11.45 12.26
CA PRO A 357 -1.62 -10.26 12.88
C PRO A 357 -0.19 -9.99 12.38
N ARG A 358 0.15 -8.72 12.22
CA ARG A 358 1.43 -8.21 11.67
C ARG A 358 1.65 -8.52 10.18
N VAL A 359 0.64 -9.07 9.49
CA VAL A 359 0.70 -9.31 8.04
C VAL A 359 -0.21 -8.32 7.34
N TRP A 360 0.40 -7.26 6.83
CA TRP A 360 -0.28 -6.19 6.09
C TRP A 360 -0.22 -6.46 4.59
N ARG A 361 -1.33 -6.17 3.87
CA ARG A 361 -1.42 -6.26 2.41
C ARG A 361 -2.11 -5.03 1.86
N HIS A 362 -1.70 -4.60 0.68
CA HIS A 362 -2.28 -3.42 0.03
C HIS A 362 -3.53 -3.78 -0.75
N TYR A 363 -4.54 -2.91 -0.62
CA TYR A 363 -5.80 -2.97 -1.36
C TYR A 363 -6.21 -1.57 -1.75
N SER A 364 -6.49 -1.39 -3.05
CA SER A 364 -6.97 -0.12 -3.60
C SER A 364 -8.41 0.13 -3.17
N PHE A 365 -8.76 1.39 -2.93
CA PHE A 365 -10.15 1.77 -2.71
C PHE A 365 -10.96 1.57 -3.99
N ALA A 366 -12.12 0.96 -3.85
CA ALA A 366 -13.02 0.62 -4.95
C ALA A 366 -14.14 1.64 -5.16
N SER A 367 -14.12 2.75 -4.44
CA SER A 367 -15.05 3.87 -4.59
C SER A 367 -14.33 5.20 -4.36
N ALA A 368 -14.86 6.28 -4.90
CA ALA A 368 -14.52 7.62 -4.45
C ALA A 368 -14.89 7.81 -2.97
N PRO A 369 -14.36 8.84 -2.26
CA PRO A 369 -14.78 9.18 -0.91
C PRO A 369 -16.30 9.38 -0.84
N ARG A 370 -16.97 8.68 0.06
CA ARG A 370 -18.44 8.67 0.18
C ARG A 370 -18.91 9.52 1.35
N PRO A 371 -20.09 10.18 1.24
CA PRO A 371 -20.67 10.95 2.35
C PRO A 371 -20.98 10.09 3.60
N ASP A 372 -21.24 8.77 3.43
CA ASP A 372 -21.49 7.83 4.52
C ASP A 372 -20.20 7.35 5.22
N GLY A 373 -19.02 7.74 4.71
CA GLY A 373 -17.71 7.39 5.24
C GLY A 373 -17.32 5.92 5.06
N LEU A 374 -18.10 5.14 4.32
CA LEU A 374 -17.80 3.74 4.06
C LEU A 374 -16.67 3.60 3.01
N LEU A 375 -15.82 2.61 3.22
CA LEU A 375 -14.74 2.24 2.30
C LEU A 375 -15.07 0.89 1.68
N SER A 376 -14.80 0.73 0.39
CA SER A 376 -15.03 -0.52 -0.34
C SER A 376 -13.74 -1.03 -0.95
N PHE A 377 -13.54 -2.36 -0.91
CA PHE A 377 -12.39 -3.07 -1.46
C PHE A 377 -12.85 -4.25 -2.31
N HIS A 378 -12.28 -4.42 -3.50
CA HIS A 378 -12.46 -5.63 -4.30
C HIS A 378 -11.23 -6.53 -4.13
N ILE A 379 -11.45 -7.70 -3.56
CA ILE A 379 -10.37 -8.58 -3.10
C ILE A 379 -10.44 -9.88 -3.86
N LYS A 380 -9.30 -10.28 -4.48
CA LYS A 380 -9.15 -11.59 -5.08
C LYS A 380 -8.32 -12.49 -4.18
N ALA A 381 -8.84 -13.66 -3.83
CA ALA A 381 -8.07 -14.73 -3.19
C ALA A 381 -6.99 -15.23 -4.16
N VAL A 382 -5.72 -15.19 -3.71
CA VAL A 382 -4.60 -15.69 -4.52
C VAL A 382 -4.02 -16.95 -3.88
N PRO A 383 -3.45 -17.89 -4.66
CA PRO A 383 -2.80 -19.07 -4.10
C PRO A 383 -1.77 -18.67 -3.04
N ALA A 384 -1.79 -19.35 -1.88
CA ALA A 384 -0.94 -19.06 -0.71
C ALA A 384 -1.06 -17.65 -0.11
N GLY A 385 -2.03 -16.85 -0.53
CA GLY A 385 -2.29 -15.51 0.00
C GLY A 385 -3.10 -15.56 1.30
N TRP A 386 -2.47 -15.59 2.45
CA TRP A 386 -3.14 -15.74 3.76
C TRP A 386 -4.19 -14.67 4.03
N VAL A 387 -3.84 -13.40 3.82
CA VAL A 387 -4.76 -12.26 4.05
C VAL A 387 -5.89 -12.24 3.02
N SER A 388 -5.59 -12.42 1.72
CA SER A 388 -6.61 -12.37 0.68
C SER A 388 -7.62 -13.53 0.80
N ASN A 389 -7.15 -14.75 1.14
CA ASN A 389 -8.05 -15.88 1.39
C ASN A 389 -8.91 -15.67 2.64
N ALA A 390 -8.35 -15.09 3.71
CA ALA A 390 -9.12 -14.76 4.90
C ALA A 390 -10.21 -13.73 4.58
N LEU A 391 -9.88 -12.68 3.82
CA LEU A 391 -10.85 -11.64 3.44
C LEU A 391 -11.94 -12.15 2.50
N VAL A 392 -11.65 -13.09 1.60
CA VAL A 392 -12.64 -13.63 0.65
C VAL A 392 -13.52 -14.72 1.28
N HIS A 393 -12.94 -15.58 2.17
CA HIS A 393 -13.63 -16.79 2.60
C HIS A 393 -14.02 -16.80 4.09
N HIS A 394 -13.45 -15.92 4.92
CA HIS A 394 -13.71 -15.91 6.36
C HIS A 394 -14.29 -14.61 6.89
N ALA A 395 -13.97 -13.47 6.26
CA ALA A 395 -14.47 -12.16 6.70
C ALA A 395 -15.98 -12.07 6.58
N GLY A 396 -16.63 -11.46 7.56
CA GLY A 396 -18.06 -11.23 7.58
C GLY A 396 -18.43 -9.96 8.36
N PRO A 397 -19.68 -9.50 8.26
CA PRO A 397 -20.15 -8.33 9.01
C PRO A 397 -19.89 -8.49 10.51
N GLY A 398 -19.33 -7.42 11.12
CA GLY A 398 -18.92 -7.38 12.53
C GLY A 398 -17.45 -7.68 12.77
N ASP A 399 -16.70 -8.23 11.82
CA ASP A 399 -15.26 -8.38 11.93
C ASP A 399 -14.56 -7.03 11.88
N VAL A 400 -13.50 -6.85 12.68
CA VAL A 400 -12.74 -5.61 12.74
C VAL A 400 -11.38 -5.79 12.10
N LEU A 401 -11.13 -5.02 11.05
CA LEU A 401 -9.86 -4.94 10.33
C LEU A 401 -9.07 -3.72 10.81
N ARG A 402 -7.76 -3.71 10.54
CA ARG A 402 -6.93 -2.51 10.72
C ARG A 402 -6.50 -1.97 9.35
N LEU A 403 -6.65 -0.67 9.18
CA LEU A 403 -6.24 0.05 7.98
C LEU A 403 -5.06 0.95 8.30
N GLY A 404 -4.00 0.88 7.51
CA GLY A 404 -2.93 1.86 7.54
C GLY A 404 -3.36 3.19 6.92
N PRO A 405 -2.49 4.20 6.90
CA PRO A 405 -2.78 5.44 6.18
C PRO A 405 -2.94 5.21 4.68
N PRO A 406 -3.74 6.05 3.98
CA PRO A 406 -3.85 5.99 2.54
C PRO A 406 -2.52 6.35 1.88
N ALA A 407 -2.26 5.73 0.73
CA ALA A 407 -1.05 5.92 -0.06
C ALA A 407 -1.36 5.79 -1.56
N GLY A 408 -0.37 6.06 -2.40
CA GLY A 408 -0.49 5.98 -3.85
C GLY A 408 -0.72 7.33 -4.51
N SER A 409 -0.23 7.44 -5.75
CA SER A 409 -0.25 8.66 -6.57
C SER A 409 -1.19 8.57 -7.78
N MET A 410 -1.92 7.45 -7.94
CA MET A 410 -2.84 7.22 -9.05
C MET A 410 -4.17 7.99 -8.86
N THR A 411 -4.08 9.31 -8.67
CA THR A 411 -5.22 10.19 -8.42
C THR A 411 -5.52 11.08 -9.64
N VAL A 412 -6.77 11.49 -9.81
CA VAL A 412 -7.17 12.37 -10.91
C VAL A 412 -6.62 13.79 -10.70
N ASP A 413 -6.00 14.34 -11.74
CA ASP A 413 -5.68 15.76 -11.79
C ASP A 413 -6.88 16.53 -12.33
N HIS A 414 -7.67 17.14 -11.44
CA HIS A 414 -8.85 17.92 -11.80
C HIS A 414 -8.51 19.27 -12.46
N SER A 415 -7.26 19.72 -12.45
CA SER A 415 -6.82 20.91 -13.18
C SER A 415 -6.58 20.63 -14.67
N SER A 416 -6.31 19.37 -15.03
CA SER A 416 -6.13 18.92 -16.41
C SER A 416 -7.45 18.92 -17.17
N ARG A 417 -7.39 19.26 -18.45
CA ARG A 417 -8.52 19.15 -19.39
C ARG A 417 -8.46 17.92 -20.28
N ASN A 418 -7.39 17.14 -20.17
CA ASN A 418 -7.22 15.91 -20.94
C ASN A 418 -8.29 14.89 -20.62
N GLY A 419 -8.67 14.05 -21.57
CA GLY A 419 -9.49 12.88 -21.30
C GLY A 419 -8.78 11.91 -20.34
N LEU A 420 -9.52 10.99 -19.74
CA LEU A 420 -8.93 9.89 -18.97
C LEU A 420 -8.97 8.61 -19.78
N LEU A 421 -7.81 7.96 -19.93
CA LEU A 421 -7.68 6.61 -20.47
C LEU A 421 -7.34 5.65 -19.34
N CYS A 422 -8.30 4.81 -18.98
CA CYS A 422 -8.21 3.93 -17.80
C CYS A 422 -8.10 2.47 -18.24
N LEU A 423 -7.10 1.75 -17.74
CA LEU A 423 -6.86 0.34 -18.00
C LEU A 423 -6.99 -0.44 -16.69
N GLY A 424 -8.05 -1.23 -16.55
CA GLY A 424 -8.29 -2.08 -15.37
C GLY A 424 -8.23 -3.56 -15.71
N GLY A 425 -7.28 -4.31 -15.15
CA GLY A 425 -7.15 -5.76 -15.33
C GLY A 425 -7.64 -6.55 -14.12
N GLY A 426 -8.64 -7.44 -14.30
CA GLY A 426 -9.22 -8.20 -13.18
C GLY A 426 -9.72 -7.29 -12.06
N THR A 427 -9.26 -7.50 -10.81
CA THR A 427 -9.62 -6.61 -9.68
C THR A 427 -9.00 -5.21 -9.77
N GLY A 428 -8.07 -4.95 -10.70
CA GLY A 428 -7.59 -3.61 -11.00
C GLY A 428 -8.67 -2.67 -11.55
N ILE A 429 -9.84 -3.18 -11.90
CA ILE A 429 -11.00 -2.33 -12.22
C ILE A 429 -11.49 -1.52 -11.00
N ALA A 430 -11.25 -1.98 -9.78
CA ALA A 430 -11.73 -1.34 -8.56
C ALA A 430 -11.24 0.12 -8.40
N PRO A 431 -9.93 0.43 -8.41
CA PRO A 431 -9.48 1.82 -8.36
C PRO A 431 -9.86 2.61 -9.61
N ILE A 432 -9.98 1.99 -10.78
CA ILE A 432 -10.47 2.65 -11.99
C ILE A 432 -11.93 3.10 -11.80
N LYS A 433 -12.77 2.25 -11.23
CA LYS A 433 -14.15 2.62 -10.86
C LYS A 433 -14.17 3.82 -9.92
N ALA A 434 -13.30 3.83 -8.91
CA ALA A 434 -13.18 4.95 -7.98
C ALA A 434 -12.81 6.27 -8.69
N LEU A 435 -11.88 6.23 -9.68
CA LEU A 435 -11.53 7.41 -10.49
C LEU A 435 -12.71 7.90 -11.33
N VAL A 436 -13.51 6.99 -11.90
CA VAL A 436 -14.72 7.32 -12.66
C VAL A 436 -15.75 8.02 -11.77
N GLU A 437 -15.99 7.50 -10.57
CA GLU A 437 -16.89 8.10 -9.56
C GLU A 437 -16.40 9.50 -9.14
N ASP A 438 -15.09 9.67 -8.93
CA ASP A 438 -14.47 10.96 -8.58
C ASP A 438 -14.65 12.01 -9.68
N VAL A 439 -14.49 11.64 -10.96
CA VAL A 439 -14.78 12.53 -12.10
C VAL A 439 -16.28 12.90 -12.15
N ALA A 440 -17.16 11.94 -11.82
CA ALA A 440 -18.60 12.20 -11.78
C ALA A 440 -18.98 13.22 -10.71
N GLU A 441 -18.35 13.17 -9.53
CA GLU A 441 -18.60 14.07 -8.41
C GLU A 441 -18.02 15.47 -8.62
N HIS A 442 -16.81 15.58 -9.17
CA HIS A 442 -16.09 16.85 -9.32
C HIS A 442 -16.46 17.65 -10.60
N GLY A 443 -17.36 17.15 -11.41
CA GLY A 443 -18.11 17.95 -12.40
C GLY A 443 -17.39 18.38 -13.69
N HIS A 444 -16.08 18.19 -13.83
CA HIS A 444 -15.39 18.42 -15.10
C HIS A 444 -15.63 17.26 -16.06
N ARG A 445 -16.72 17.35 -16.83
CA ARG A 445 -17.15 16.33 -17.81
C ARG A 445 -16.18 16.30 -18.98
N ARG A 446 -15.15 15.48 -18.87
CA ARG A 446 -14.17 15.20 -19.92
C ARG A 446 -14.31 13.75 -20.38
N PRO A 447 -13.93 13.39 -21.61
CA PRO A 447 -14.03 12.01 -22.07
C PRO A 447 -13.26 11.05 -21.15
N VAL A 448 -13.91 9.97 -20.74
CA VAL A 448 -13.29 8.88 -19.96
C VAL A 448 -13.49 7.58 -20.73
N GLU A 449 -12.39 6.98 -21.14
CA GLU A 449 -12.36 5.69 -21.83
C GLU A 449 -11.80 4.62 -20.89
N VAL A 450 -12.60 3.62 -20.57
CA VAL A 450 -12.22 2.51 -19.69
C VAL A 450 -12.09 1.24 -20.49
N PHE A 451 -10.90 0.66 -20.50
CA PHE A 451 -10.66 -0.70 -21.01
C PHE A 451 -10.63 -1.65 -19.82
N TYR A 452 -11.64 -2.50 -19.70
CA TYR A 452 -11.75 -3.48 -18.63
C TYR A 452 -11.32 -4.85 -19.13
N GLY A 453 -10.11 -5.27 -18.77
CA GLY A 453 -9.49 -6.52 -19.21
C GLY A 453 -9.74 -7.68 -18.25
N ALA A 454 -10.08 -8.84 -18.82
CA ALA A 454 -10.18 -10.10 -18.09
C ALA A 454 -9.70 -11.27 -18.95
N ARG A 455 -9.47 -12.43 -18.33
CA ARG A 455 -9.06 -13.63 -19.03
C ARG A 455 -10.21 -14.21 -19.83
N SER A 456 -11.38 -14.34 -19.21
CA SER A 456 -12.62 -14.78 -19.81
C SER A 456 -13.76 -13.81 -19.52
N ASP A 457 -14.87 -13.94 -20.22
CA ASP A 457 -16.07 -13.12 -20.01
C ASP A 457 -16.63 -13.23 -18.58
N GLN A 458 -16.50 -14.41 -17.96
CA GLN A 458 -16.92 -14.65 -16.58
C GLN A 458 -16.02 -13.95 -15.54
N ASP A 459 -14.77 -13.62 -15.88
CA ASP A 459 -13.83 -12.90 -15.03
C ASP A 459 -14.07 -11.36 -15.02
N LEU A 460 -14.99 -10.88 -15.86
CA LEU A 460 -15.44 -9.47 -15.85
C LEU A 460 -16.47 -9.24 -14.71
N TYR A 461 -16.09 -9.59 -13.49
CA TYR A 461 -16.98 -9.72 -12.32
C TYR A 461 -17.75 -8.44 -11.94
N ASP A 462 -17.31 -7.26 -12.37
CA ASP A 462 -17.92 -5.97 -12.06
C ASP A 462 -18.40 -5.21 -13.31
N ILE A 463 -18.56 -5.92 -14.44
CA ILE A 463 -18.91 -5.31 -15.73
C ILE A 463 -20.29 -4.65 -15.69
N GLU A 464 -21.26 -5.22 -14.98
CA GLU A 464 -22.62 -4.67 -14.86
C GLU A 464 -22.58 -3.31 -14.16
N THR A 465 -21.75 -3.17 -13.11
CA THR A 465 -21.55 -1.88 -12.42
C THR A 465 -20.94 -0.84 -13.35
N MET A 466 -19.94 -1.21 -14.14
CA MET A 466 -19.29 -0.30 -15.08
C MET A 466 -20.21 0.13 -16.22
N LEU A 467 -21.01 -0.79 -16.75
CA LEU A 467 -21.98 -0.48 -17.80
C LEU A 467 -23.15 0.38 -17.26
N ARG A 468 -23.55 0.19 -16.00
CA ARG A 468 -24.52 1.07 -15.35
C ARG A 468 -23.98 2.48 -15.22
N LEU A 469 -22.73 2.66 -14.76
CA LEU A 469 -22.06 3.96 -14.71
C LEU A 469 -22.00 4.62 -16.11
N GLN A 470 -21.68 3.84 -17.15
CA GLN A 470 -21.72 4.33 -18.53
C GLN A 470 -23.11 4.82 -18.94
N SER A 471 -24.17 4.13 -18.54
CA SER A 471 -25.55 4.56 -18.85
C SER A 471 -25.96 5.85 -18.14
N GLU A 472 -25.39 6.12 -16.96
CA GLU A 472 -25.63 7.32 -16.16
C GLU A 472 -24.80 8.51 -16.64
N HIS A 473 -23.65 8.26 -17.30
CA HIS A 473 -22.67 9.27 -17.67
C HIS A 473 -22.31 9.25 -19.16
N PRO A 474 -22.86 10.14 -19.99
CA PRO A 474 -22.61 10.18 -21.46
C PRO A 474 -21.14 10.42 -21.86
N TRP A 475 -20.30 10.90 -20.96
CA TRP A 475 -18.86 11.14 -21.16
C TRP A 475 -18.02 9.90 -20.88
N LEU A 476 -18.60 8.82 -20.34
CA LEU A 476 -17.93 7.58 -20.03
C LEU A 476 -18.18 6.53 -21.10
N SER A 477 -17.10 5.89 -21.58
CA SER A 477 -17.14 4.73 -22.49
C SER A 477 -16.42 3.55 -21.83
N VAL A 478 -17.10 2.41 -21.70
CA VAL A 478 -16.55 1.18 -21.12
C VAL A 478 -16.41 0.12 -22.21
N ARG A 479 -15.19 -0.38 -22.40
CA ARG A 479 -14.83 -1.40 -23.38
C ARG A 479 -14.33 -2.67 -22.66
N PRO A 480 -15.16 -3.70 -22.51
CA PRO A 480 -14.68 -4.99 -22.02
C PRO A 480 -13.73 -5.62 -23.04
N VAL A 481 -12.59 -6.16 -22.54
CA VAL A 481 -11.55 -6.83 -23.32
C VAL A 481 -11.32 -8.22 -22.76
N VAL A 482 -11.50 -9.27 -23.55
CA VAL A 482 -11.38 -10.66 -23.13
C VAL A 482 -10.28 -11.37 -23.90
N ALA A 483 -9.31 -11.93 -23.16
CA ALA A 483 -8.16 -12.59 -23.75
C ALA A 483 -8.51 -13.94 -24.37
N GLU A 484 -9.41 -14.69 -23.75
CA GLU A 484 -9.73 -16.08 -24.11
C GLU A 484 -11.24 -16.32 -24.19
N GLY A 485 -11.67 -17.19 -25.11
CA GLY A 485 -13.06 -17.63 -25.22
C GLY A 485 -13.99 -16.68 -25.97
N PRO A 486 -15.29 -16.96 -25.92
CA PRO A 486 -16.32 -16.11 -26.52
C PRO A 486 -16.52 -14.85 -25.68
N SER A 487 -16.67 -13.70 -26.34
CA SER A 487 -17.00 -12.43 -25.69
C SER A 487 -17.88 -11.58 -26.60
N GLN A 488 -18.74 -10.76 -25.99
CA GLN A 488 -19.47 -9.67 -26.67
C GLN A 488 -18.61 -8.38 -26.78
N GLY A 489 -17.51 -8.31 -26.02
CA GLY A 489 -16.55 -7.20 -26.03
C GLY A 489 -15.42 -7.39 -27.06
N LEU A 490 -14.37 -6.59 -26.86
CA LEU A 490 -13.14 -6.71 -27.64
C LEU A 490 -12.41 -8.02 -27.29
N LYS A 491 -11.71 -8.59 -28.29
CA LYS A 491 -10.90 -9.81 -28.10
C LYS A 491 -9.43 -9.47 -28.18
N GLY A 492 -8.63 -10.14 -27.34
CA GLY A 492 -7.18 -9.99 -27.31
C GLY A 492 -6.67 -9.50 -25.96
N GLN A 493 -5.41 -9.10 -25.93
CA GLN A 493 -4.80 -8.54 -24.74
C GLN A 493 -5.16 -7.06 -24.58
N LEU A 494 -5.33 -6.62 -23.35
CA LEU A 494 -5.75 -5.26 -23.05
C LEU A 494 -4.81 -4.18 -23.63
N PRO A 495 -3.45 -4.31 -23.59
CA PRO A 495 -2.56 -3.34 -24.21
C PRO A 495 -2.70 -3.25 -25.75
N GLU A 496 -3.04 -4.35 -26.40
CA GLU A 496 -3.27 -4.42 -27.84
C GLU A 496 -4.56 -3.68 -28.24
N ALA A 497 -5.65 -3.97 -27.50
CA ALA A 497 -6.92 -3.29 -27.70
C ALA A 497 -6.79 -1.76 -27.57
N VAL A 498 -5.98 -1.29 -26.61
CA VAL A 498 -5.73 0.15 -26.44
C VAL A 498 -4.99 0.75 -27.66
N ARG A 499 -3.98 0.06 -28.22
CA ARG A 499 -3.27 0.54 -29.42
C ARG A 499 -4.19 0.68 -30.63
N GLU A 500 -5.17 -0.22 -30.77
CA GLU A 500 -6.08 -0.25 -31.92
C GLU A 500 -7.15 0.86 -31.89
N HIS A 501 -7.45 1.42 -30.72
CA HIS A 501 -8.57 2.34 -30.52
C HIS A 501 -8.16 3.82 -30.38
N GLY A 502 -6.86 4.17 -30.51
CA GLY A 502 -6.38 5.54 -30.44
C GLY A 502 -6.91 6.49 -31.52
N PRO A 503 -6.51 7.73 -31.50
CA PRO A 503 -5.31 8.29 -30.83
C PRO A 503 -5.54 8.71 -29.36
N TRP A 504 -4.48 8.64 -28.53
CA TRP A 504 -4.55 8.91 -27.09
C TRP A 504 -3.70 10.08 -26.59
N HIS A 505 -3.13 10.89 -27.48
CA HIS A 505 -2.21 11.98 -27.11
C HIS A 505 -2.84 13.09 -26.25
N GLU A 506 -4.18 13.21 -26.23
CA GLU A 506 -4.92 14.17 -25.40
C GLU A 506 -5.48 13.54 -24.11
N TYR A 507 -4.99 12.37 -23.70
CA TYR A 507 -5.46 11.67 -22.52
C TYR A 507 -4.38 11.56 -21.45
N ASP A 508 -4.79 11.59 -20.17
CA ASP A 508 -4.02 11.16 -19.02
C ASP A 508 -4.35 9.68 -18.78
N ALA A 509 -3.33 8.84 -18.61
CA ALA A 509 -3.54 7.40 -18.53
C ALA A 509 -3.41 6.88 -17.08
N TYR A 510 -4.28 5.93 -16.74
CA TYR A 510 -4.37 5.29 -15.43
C TYR A 510 -4.40 3.77 -15.58
N LEU A 511 -3.46 3.05 -14.93
CA LEU A 511 -3.36 1.59 -15.06
C LEU A 511 -3.42 0.92 -13.71
N SER A 512 -4.25 -0.11 -13.59
CA SER A 512 -4.25 -0.99 -12.41
C SER A 512 -4.54 -2.43 -12.81
N GLY A 513 -3.81 -3.39 -12.23
CA GLY A 513 -3.96 -4.80 -12.53
C GLY A 513 -2.67 -5.61 -12.28
N PRO A 514 -2.59 -6.83 -12.83
CA PRO A 514 -1.41 -7.68 -12.67
C PRO A 514 -0.13 -7.02 -13.19
N PRO A 515 1.04 -7.25 -12.55
CA PRO A 515 2.30 -6.61 -12.92
C PRO A 515 2.70 -6.77 -14.39
N GLY A 516 2.44 -7.94 -14.99
CA GLY A 516 2.69 -8.18 -16.42
C GLY A 516 1.86 -7.27 -17.32
N MET A 517 0.57 -7.07 -16.99
CA MET A 517 -0.33 -6.19 -17.73
C MET A 517 0.09 -4.73 -17.57
N ILE A 518 0.51 -4.30 -16.38
CA ILE A 518 1.00 -2.93 -16.14
C ILE A 518 2.23 -2.66 -17.03
N ARG A 519 3.24 -3.55 -17.03
CA ARG A 519 4.43 -3.38 -17.86
C ARG A 519 4.09 -3.27 -19.36
N SER A 520 3.31 -4.22 -19.89
CA SER A 520 2.88 -4.20 -21.29
C SER A 520 1.99 -3.00 -21.62
N GLY A 521 1.17 -2.57 -20.67
CA GLY A 521 0.33 -1.38 -20.78
C GLY A 521 1.14 -0.09 -20.84
N LEU A 522 2.17 0.05 -20.01
CA LEU A 522 3.10 1.19 -20.06
C LEU A 522 3.77 1.32 -21.43
N ASP A 523 4.27 0.20 -21.99
CA ASP A 523 4.87 0.19 -23.31
C ASP A 523 3.86 0.56 -24.41
N ALA A 524 2.62 0.07 -24.27
CA ALA A 524 1.55 0.39 -25.21
C ALA A 524 1.19 1.88 -25.19
N LEU A 525 1.05 2.47 -24.00
CA LEU A 525 0.68 3.87 -23.83
C LEU A 525 1.79 4.83 -24.29
N LYS A 526 3.05 4.53 -23.96
CA LYS A 526 4.21 5.27 -24.48
C LYS A 526 4.28 5.19 -26.00
N GLY A 527 4.08 4.01 -26.55
CA GLY A 527 4.02 3.79 -28.01
C GLY A 527 2.84 4.50 -28.68
N ALA A 528 1.75 4.77 -27.96
CA ALA A 528 0.61 5.56 -28.42
C ALA A 528 0.79 7.08 -28.24
N GLY A 529 1.98 7.54 -27.79
CA GLY A 529 2.36 8.95 -27.69
C GLY A 529 1.94 9.65 -26.39
N ILE A 530 1.59 8.90 -25.33
CA ILE A 530 1.33 9.49 -24.02
C ILE A 530 2.66 9.65 -23.28
N PRO A 531 3.04 10.87 -22.84
CA PRO A 531 4.24 11.11 -22.06
C PRO A 531 4.21 10.37 -20.70
N SER A 532 5.37 9.92 -20.22
CA SER A 532 5.47 9.11 -18.98
C SER A 532 4.91 9.82 -17.76
N GLU A 533 5.06 11.13 -17.66
CA GLU A 533 4.53 11.98 -16.57
C GLU A 533 2.99 12.07 -16.55
N ARG A 534 2.35 11.67 -17.62
CA ARG A 534 0.87 11.59 -17.75
C ARG A 534 0.34 10.17 -17.60
N ILE A 535 1.21 9.20 -17.32
CA ILE A 535 0.84 7.82 -17.09
C ILE A 535 0.99 7.53 -15.59
N ARG A 536 -0.12 7.22 -14.90
CA ARG A 536 -0.18 6.93 -13.47
C ARG A 536 -0.57 5.48 -13.25
N HIS A 537 0.14 4.83 -12.37
CA HIS A 537 -0.13 3.45 -11.95
C HIS A 537 0.45 3.20 -10.58
N ASP A 538 -0.14 2.26 -9.85
CA ASP A 538 0.48 1.73 -8.64
C ASP A 538 1.58 0.76 -9.08
N SER A 539 2.83 1.17 -9.03
CA SER A 539 3.94 0.30 -9.39
C SER A 539 4.11 -0.79 -8.34
N LEU A 540 4.42 -2.01 -8.79
CA LEU A 540 4.79 -3.09 -7.89
C LEU A 540 6.01 -2.70 -7.03
N GLU A 541 6.90 -1.87 -7.57
CA GLU A 541 8.08 -1.33 -6.90
C GLU A 541 7.71 -0.35 -5.79
N GLU A 542 6.74 0.54 -5.99
CA GLU A 542 6.19 1.39 -4.93
C GLU A 542 5.47 0.55 -3.87
N LEU A 543 4.69 -0.44 -4.27
CA LEU A 543 4.01 -1.36 -3.36
C LEU A 543 5.03 -2.20 -2.55
N VAL A 544 6.13 -2.62 -3.17
CA VAL A 544 7.22 -3.34 -2.50
C VAL A 544 8.04 -2.40 -1.61
N ALA A 545 8.34 -1.17 -2.04
CA ALA A 545 9.03 -0.16 -1.24
C ALA A 545 8.20 0.27 -0.02
N ALA A 546 6.87 0.34 -0.16
CA ALA A 546 5.95 0.62 0.96
C ALA A 546 5.76 -0.57 1.92
N GLY A 547 6.52 -1.65 1.78
CA GLY A 547 6.43 -2.82 2.64
C GLY A 547 5.28 -3.77 2.29
N ALA A 548 4.81 -3.71 1.04
CA ALA A 548 3.79 -4.57 0.52
C ALA A 548 4.38 -5.87 0.00
N ASN A 549 4.36 -6.91 0.79
CA ASN A 549 4.30 -8.30 0.35
C ASN A 549 3.69 -9.17 1.44
#